data_8cc045a2822d14596356a8d444165e41
#
_entry.id   8cc045a2822d14596356a8d444165e41
#
_cell.length_a   1.000
_cell.length_b   1.000
_cell.length_c   1.000
_cell.angle_alpha   90.00
_cell.angle_beta   90.00
_cell.angle_gamma   90.00
#
_symmetry.space_group_name_H-M   'P 1'
#
loop_
_entity.id
_entity.type
_entity.pdbx_description
1 polymer ?
#
loop_
_entity_poly.entity_id
_entity_poly.type
_entity_poly.pdbx_seq_one_letter_code
_entity_poly.pdbx_strand_id
1 'polypeptide(L)'
;FGCAPDRVEELTNAVFQQIDSLKTTGLTDKYLTKVKEKQRRERETNLKENRFWLNVLKTYDMHNEDFLDILEYEKLIKELSLENIQKAANQYFNVENYVQITLYPENPPGEN
;
A
#
# COMPACT_ATOMS: atom_id res chain seq x y z
N PHE A 1 -2.03 9.89 -4.99
CA PHE A 1 -3.08 9.85 -6.03
C PHE A 1 -3.05 11.14 -6.86
N GLY A 2 -3.61 11.08 -8.09
CA GLY A 2 -3.82 12.25 -8.93
C GLY A 2 -5.32 12.58 -8.99
N CYS A 3 -5.67 13.87 -9.03
CA CYS A 3 -7.04 14.34 -9.15
C CYS A 3 -7.08 15.76 -9.74
N ALA A 4 -8.28 16.26 -10.05
CA ALA A 4 -8.47 17.66 -10.39
C ALA A 4 -8.17 18.55 -9.17
N PRO A 5 -7.59 19.74 -9.35
CA PRO A 5 -7.14 20.60 -8.27
C PRO A 5 -8.25 20.97 -7.26
N ASP A 6 -9.48 21.16 -7.72
CA ASP A 6 -10.66 21.47 -6.93
C ASP A 6 -11.17 20.31 -6.07
N ARG A 7 -10.70 19.08 -6.32
CA ARG A 7 -11.08 17.87 -5.58
C ARG A 7 -10.04 17.39 -4.58
N VAL A 8 -8.93 18.10 -4.42
CA VAL A 8 -7.83 17.68 -3.53
C VAL A 8 -8.31 17.50 -2.09
N GLU A 9 -9.04 18.48 -1.54
CA GLU A 9 -9.52 18.43 -0.16
C GLU A 9 -10.54 17.30 0.04
N GLU A 10 -11.52 17.17 -0.84
CA GLU A 10 -12.53 16.09 -0.81
C GLU A 10 -11.87 14.72 -0.76
N LEU A 11 -10.93 14.48 -1.67
CA LEU A 11 -10.28 13.16 -1.78
C LEU A 11 -9.27 12.91 -0.65
N THR A 12 -8.61 13.93 -0.14
CA THR A 12 -7.76 13.81 1.04
C THR A 12 -8.60 13.40 2.25
N ASN A 13 -9.73 14.05 2.48
CA ASN A 13 -10.65 13.68 3.55
C ASN A 13 -11.19 12.25 3.39
N ALA A 14 -11.50 11.84 2.17
CA ALA A 14 -11.91 10.47 1.88
C ALA A 14 -10.81 9.44 2.23
N VAL A 15 -9.54 9.75 1.97
CA VAL A 15 -8.42 8.88 2.38
C VAL A 15 -8.36 8.72 3.89
N PHE A 16 -8.45 9.82 4.66
CA PHE A 16 -8.45 9.74 6.13
C PHE A 16 -9.65 8.98 6.67
N GLN A 17 -10.85 9.16 6.09
CA GLN A 17 -12.02 8.37 6.46
C GLN A 17 -11.80 6.86 6.22
N GLN A 18 -11.13 6.48 5.13
CA GLN A 18 -10.81 5.08 4.87
C GLN A 18 -9.78 4.53 5.86
N ILE A 19 -8.78 5.33 6.26
CA ILE A 19 -7.80 4.95 7.29
C ILE A 19 -8.52 4.75 8.63
N ASP A 20 -9.40 5.67 9.03
CA ASP A 20 -10.16 5.54 10.27
C ASP A 20 -11.08 4.32 10.25
N SER A 21 -11.80 4.09 9.15
CA SER A 21 -12.62 2.90 8.95
C SER A 21 -11.79 1.61 9.06
N LEU A 22 -10.60 1.58 8.47
CA LEU A 22 -9.70 0.43 8.57
C LEU A 22 -9.25 0.17 10.01
N LYS A 23 -8.96 1.23 10.77
CA LYS A 23 -8.53 1.15 12.18
C LYS A 23 -9.66 0.71 13.11
N THR A 24 -10.87 1.19 12.89
CA THR A 24 -12.03 0.98 13.77
C THR A 24 -12.82 -0.26 13.40
N THR A 25 -13.27 -0.34 12.16
CA THR A 25 -14.13 -1.43 11.65
C THR A 25 -13.34 -2.60 11.07
N GLY A 26 -12.12 -2.32 10.56
CA GLY A 26 -11.30 -3.30 9.84
C GLY A 26 -11.79 -3.55 8.41
N LEU A 27 -11.27 -4.63 7.81
CA LEU A 27 -11.66 -5.07 6.48
C LEU A 27 -12.68 -6.21 6.55
N THR A 28 -13.41 -6.43 5.45
CA THR A 28 -14.24 -7.62 5.28
C THR A 28 -13.44 -8.75 4.62
N ASP A 29 -13.89 -10.01 4.82
CA ASP A 29 -13.29 -11.20 4.18
C ASP A 29 -13.20 -11.09 2.67
N LYS A 30 -14.20 -10.45 2.06
CA LYS A 30 -14.21 -10.20 0.61
C LYS A 30 -13.01 -9.35 0.16
N TYR A 31 -12.65 -8.31 0.92
CA TYR A 31 -11.49 -7.48 0.61
C TYR A 31 -10.19 -8.21 0.89
N LEU A 32 -10.10 -8.95 1.99
CA LEU A 32 -8.93 -9.76 2.31
C LEU A 32 -8.64 -10.78 1.19
N THR A 33 -9.67 -11.50 0.74
CA THR A 33 -9.54 -12.46 -0.37
C THR A 33 -9.02 -11.78 -1.64
N LYS A 34 -9.60 -10.64 -2.02
CA LYS A 34 -9.15 -9.87 -3.18
C LYS A 34 -7.69 -9.42 -3.07
N VAL A 35 -7.27 -8.96 -1.90
CA VAL A 35 -5.89 -8.54 -1.66
C VAL A 35 -4.94 -9.73 -1.80
N LYS A 36 -5.25 -10.87 -1.18
CA LYS A 36 -4.44 -12.09 -1.29
C LYS A 36 -4.30 -12.57 -2.73
N GLU A 37 -5.40 -12.62 -3.48
CA GLU A 37 -5.38 -13.01 -4.89
C GLU A 37 -4.58 -12.04 -5.76
N LYS A 38 -4.76 -10.73 -5.55
CA LYS A 38 -4.00 -9.71 -6.26
C LYS A 38 -2.50 -9.88 -6.03
N GLN A 39 -2.08 -10.02 -4.78
CA GLN A 39 -0.67 -10.18 -4.42
C GLN A 39 -0.07 -11.46 -5.04
N ARG A 40 -0.81 -12.58 -5.07
CA ARG A 40 -0.35 -13.80 -5.73
C ARG A 40 -0.13 -13.61 -7.23
N ARG A 41 -1.10 -13.00 -7.92
CA ARG A 41 -0.99 -12.74 -9.37
C ARG A 41 0.16 -11.78 -9.69
N GLU A 42 0.31 -10.72 -8.90
CA GLU A 42 1.43 -9.79 -9.05
C GLU A 42 2.77 -10.51 -8.82
N ARG A 43 2.85 -11.37 -7.81
CA ARG A 43 4.04 -12.19 -7.55
C ARG A 43 4.38 -13.11 -8.71
N GLU A 44 3.40 -13.85 -9.24
CA GLU A 44 3.59 -14.73 -10.40
C GLU A 44 4.12 -13.99 -11.63
N THR A 45 3.64 -12.77 -11.85
CA THR A 45 4.11 -11.91 -12.95
C THR A 45 5.53 -11.42 -12.67
N ASN A 46 5.78 -10.89 -11.48
CA ASN A 46 7.05 -10.31 -11.09
C ASN A 46 8.19 -11.33 -11.11
N LEU A 47 7.94 -12.58 -10.71
CA LEU A 47 8.96 -13.65 -10.74
C LEU A 47 9.51 -13.95 -12.14
N LYS A 48 8.81 -13.54 -13.20
CA LYS A 48 9.24 -13.69 -14.60
C LYS A 48 10.11 -12.52 -15.08
N GLU A 49 10.17 -11.44 -14.31
CA GLU A 49 10.82 -10.20 -14.68
C GLU A 49 12.24 -10.10 -14.07
N ASN A 50 13.26 -9.95 -14.91
CA ASN A 50 14.64 -9.75 -14.45
C ASN A 50 14.78 -8.55 -13.52
N ARG A 51 14.04 -7.46 -13.79
CA ARG A 51 14.04 -6.25 -12.98
C ARG A 51 13.56 -6.51 -11.55
N PHE A 52 12.59 -7.40 -11.38
CA PHE A 52 12.12 -7.80 -10.06
C PHE A 52 13.26 -8.42 -9.26
N TRP A 53 13.95 -9.41 -9.82
CA TRP A 53 15.05 -10.10 -9.14
C TRP A 53 16.20 -9.16 -8.78
N LEU A 54 16.58 -8.28 -9.72
CA LEU A 54 17.62 -7.29 -9.46
C LEU A 54 17.25 -6.37 -8.28
N ASN A 55 16.02 -5.86 -8.24
CA ASN A 55 15.57 -4.97 -7.18
C ASN A 55 15.46 -5.68 -5.83
N VAL A 56 14.90 -6.88 -5.81
CA VAL A 56 14.74 -7.65 -4.57
C VAL A 56 16.10 -8.03 -3.99
N LEU A 57 16.99 -8.62 -4.78
CA LEU A 57 18.33 -9.00 -4.34
C LEU A 57 19.12 -7.79 -3.83
N LYS A 58 19.06 -6.66 -4.54
CA LYS A 58 19.68 -5.40 -4.09
C LYS A 58 19.12 -4.95 -2.74
N THR A 59 17.79 -5.00 -2.54
CA THR A 59 17.15 -4.56 -1.30
C THR A 59 17.56 -5.45 -0.13
N TYR A 60 17.52 -6.76 -0.31
CA TYR A 60 17.92 -7.72 0.72
C TYR A 60 19.40 -7.56 1.10
N ASP A 61 20.29 -7.38 0.11
CA ASP A 61 21.69 -7.11 0.35
C ASP A 61 21.90 -5.81 1.15
N MET A 62 21.22 -4.71 0.75
CA MET A 62 21.31 -3.42 1.44
C MET A 62 20.85 -3.47 2.91
N HIS A 63 19.87 -4.30 3.23
CA HIS A 63 19.31 -4.45 4.57
C HIS A 63 19.91 -5.61 5.36
N ASN A 64 20.85 -6.35 4.76
CA ASN A 64 21.47 -7.54 5.34
C ASN A 64 20.43 -8.61 5.75
N GLU A 65 19.42 -8.80 4.89
CA GLU A 65 18.34 -9.78 5.05
C GLU A 65 18.70 -11.11 4.38
N ASP A 66 18.09 -12.20 4.83
CA ASP A 66 18.32 -13.53 4.23
C ASP A 66 17.59 -13.62 2.87
N PHE A 67 18.33 -13.91 1.81
CA PHE A 67 17.76 -14.09 0.47
C PHE A 67 16.73 -15.22 0.38
N LEU A 68 16.79 -16.21 1.27
CA LEU A 68 15.83 -17.31 1.33
C LEU A 68 14.43 -16.84 1.73
N ASP A 69 14.31 -15.70 2.43
CA ASP A 69 13.02 -15.11 2.80
C ASP A 69 12.18 -14.72 1.58
N ILE A 70 12.82 -14.52 0.42
CA ILE A 70 12.11 -14.30 -0.85
C ILE A 70 11.15 -15.48 -1.16
N LEU A 71 11.49 -16.69 -0.72
CA LEU A 71 10.70 -17.90 -0.95
C LEU A 71 9.51 -18.03 0.01
N GLU A 72 9.56 -17.33 1.16
CA GLU A 72 8.52 -17.39 2.19
C GLU A 72 7.27 -16.53 1.88
N TYR A 73 7.26 -15.84 0.75
CA TYR A 73 6.19 -14.90 0.39
C TYR A 73 4.78 -15.53 0.43
N GLU A 74 4.63 -16.75 -0.07
CA GLU A 74 3.32 -17.44 -0.05
C GLU A 74 2.87 -17.78 1.37
N LYS A 75 3.79 -18.06 2.28
CA LYS A 75 3.52 -18.26 3.69
C LYS A 75 3.01 -16.97 4.33
N LEU A 76 3.68 -15.84 4.07
CA LEU A 76 3.24 -14.52 4.56
C LEU A 76 1.82 -14.17 4.06
N ILE A 77 1.51 -14.47 2.78
CA ILE A 77 0.16 -14.27 2.25
C ILE A 77 -0.88 -15.14 2.97
N LYS A 78 -0.54 -16.38 3.32
CA LYS A 78 -1.46 -17.27 4.06
C LYS A 78 -1.73 -16.76 5.48
N GLU A 79 -0.70 -16.27 6.15
CA GLU A 79 -0.78 -15.74 7.52
C GLU A 79 -1.49 -14.39 7.60
N LEU A 80 -1.66 -13.69 6.48
CA LEU A 80 -2.38 -12.41 6.45
C LEU A 80 -3.84 -12.61 6.90
N SER A 81 -4.24 -11.92 7.95
CA SER A 81 -5.58 -11.99 8.54
C SER A 81 -6.18 -10.60 8.70
N LEU A 82 -7.50 -10.52 8.87
CA LEU A 82 -8.20 -9.26 9.14
C LEU A 82 -7.65 -8.59 10.40
N GLU A 83 -7.42 -9.39 11.45
CA GLU A 83 -6.88 -8.91 12.72
C GLU A 83 -5.47 -8.33 12.56
N ASN A 84 -4.59 -9.02 11.84
CA ASN A 84 -3.22 -8.56 11.63
C ASN A 84 -3.18 -7.26 10.83
N ILE A 85 -4.06 -7.11 9.82
CA ILE A 85 -4.18 -5.88 9.05
C ILE A 85 -4.68 -4.73 9.92
N GLN A 86 -5.68 -4.95 10.74
CA GLN A 86 -6.22 -3.92 11.64
C GLN A 86 -5.20 -3.53 12.71
N LYS A 87 -4.48 -4.47 13.28
CA LYS A 87 -3.37 -4.19 14.22
C LYS A 87 -2.28 -3.35 13.56
N ALA A 88 -1.86 -3.71 12.35
CA ALA A 88 -0.88 -2.95 11.58
C ALA A 88 -1.38 -1.53 11.26
N ALA A 89 -2.65 -1.37 10.88
CA ALA A 89 -3.24 -0.07 10.64
C ALA A 89 -3.21 0.82 11.90
N ASN A 90 -3.54 0.27 13.05
CA ASN A 90 -3.49 1.01 14.33
C ASN A 90 -2.06 1.35 14.74
N GLN A 91 -1.09 0.49 14.44
CA GLN A 91 0.31 0.71 14.79
C GLN A 91 1.00 1.73 13.89
N TYR A 92 0.74 1.68 12.58
CA TYR A 92 1.55 2.43 11.60
C TYR A 92 0.85 3.66 11.02
N PHE A 93 -0.49 3.72 10.99
CA PHE A 93 -1.19 4.92 10.55
C PHE A 93 -1.42 5.89 11.70
N ASN A 94 -0.39 6.68 12.03
CA ASN A 94 -0.54 7.78 12.97
C ASN A 94 -0.99 9.04 12.22
N VAL A 95 -2.29 9.35 12.32
CA VAL A 95 -2.90 10.52 11.66
C VAL A 95 -2.62 11.84 12.38
N GLU A 96 -1.98 11.81 13.55
CA GLU A 96 -1.55 13.03 14.28
C GLU A 96 -0.13 13.46 13.88
N ASN A 97 0.62 12.56 13.24
CA ASN A 97 1.99 12.82 12.82
C ASN A 97 2.22 12.34 11.38
N TYR A 98 1.88 13.18 10.42
CA TYR A 98 2.03 12.91 9.00
C TYR A 98 2.47 14.15 8.23
N VAL A 99 2.93 13.94 7.01
CA VAL A 99 3.26 14.99 6.04
C VAL A 99 2.38 14.85 4.83
N GLN A 100 1.70 15.94 4.44
CA GLN A 100 0.95 16.03 3.20
C GLN A 100 1.66 16.96 2.22
N ILE A 101 1.90 16.47 1.02
CA ILE A 101 2.49 17.26 -0.07
C ILE A 101 1.52 17.21 -1.26
N THR A 102 1.12 18.38 -1.74
CA THR A 102 0.24 18.51 -2.90
C THR A 102 0.96 19.31 -3.98
N LEU A 103 1.07 18.75 -5.18
CA LEU A 103 1.60 19.41 -6.35
C LEU A 103 0.45 19.90 -7.23
N TYR A 104 0.38 21.21 -7.42
CA TYR A 104 -0.58 21.84 -8.31
C TYR A 104 0.08 22.18 -9.66
N PRO A 105 -0.66 22.19 -10.78
CA PRO A 105 -0.15 22.72 -12.02
C PRO A 105 0.12 24.23 -11.91
N GLU A 106 1.14 24.73 -12.61
CA GLU A 106 1.47 26.16 -12.63
C GLU A 106 0.33 27.01 -13.16
N ASN A 107 -0.43 26.50 -14.13
CA ASN A 107 -1.61 27.15 -14.71
C ASN A 107 -2.80 26.21 -14.53
N PRO A 108 -3.62 26.38 -13.49
CA PRO A 108 -4.83 25.59 -13.34
C PRO A 108 -5.82 25.84 -14.48
N PRO A 109 -6.53 24.79 -14.95
CA PRO A 109 -7.52 24.97 -16.03
C PRO A 109 -8.60 25.96 -15.59
N GLY A 110 -8.69 27.12 -16.24
CA GLY A 110 -9.71 28.14 -15.99
C GLY A 110 -9.20 29.56 -15.70
N GLU A 111 -7.92 29.78 -15.53
CA GLU A 111 -7.31 31.12 -15.47
C GLU A 111 -6.63 31.47 -16.80
N ASN A 112 -7.45 31.77 -17.82
CA ASN A 112 -7.05 32.49 -19.06
C ASN A 112 -7.89 33.75 -19.17
#